data_0b084880ab8cc2ed5e7d71d52a028503
#
_entry.id   0b084880ab8cc2ed5e7d71d52a028503
#
_cell.length_a   1.000
_cell.length_b   1.000
_cell.length_c   1.000
_cell.angle_alpha   90.00
_cell.angle_beta   90.00
_cell.angle_gamma   90.00
#
_symmetry.space_group_name_H-M   'P 1'
#
loop_
_entity.id
_entity.type
_entity.pdbx_description
1 polymer ?
#
loop_
_entity_poly.entity_id
_entity_poly.type
_entity_poly.pdbx_seq_one_letter_code
_entity_poly.pdbx_strand_id
1 'polypeptide(L)'
;MGVLNVTPDSFSDGGKFLDVQRAAAHARKMADAGADIIDVGGESTRPGAASVSEEEELQRVLPVVERLGDLLVSVDTTKAGVAAKALAAGARIVNDISALRFDPRMVDVVRDAGAGLVLMHMQGTPQTMQEAPHYDDVVAEVRSFLAERIVFAESRGLKKTQIAVDPGIGFGKTMEHNLQLLARLDEIGSLGCPLLVGTSRKSFIGRVLARPGAVPGCDADERLWGTAATVAWAVAQGTAVVRVHDVAEMRDVVRMVEAVKQAR
;
A
#
# COMPACT_ATOMS: atom_id res chain seq x y z
N MET A 1 4.14 8.08 -0.85
CA MET A 1 2.69 7.79 -0.99
C MET A 1 2.05 7.87 0.40
N GLY A 2 1.09 8.78 0.58
CA GLY A 2 0.34 8.94 1.82
C GLY A 2 -0.91 8.06 1.85
N VAL A 3 -1.19 7.41 2.98
CA VAL A 3 -2.35 6.50 3.16
C VAL A 3 -3.57 7.30 3.63
N LEU A 4 -4.66 7.25 2.88
CA LEU A 4 -5.94 7.85 3.24
C LEU A 4 -7.03 6.78 3.34
N ASN A 5 -7.30 6.30 4.55
CA ASN A 5 -8.41 5.37 4.79
C ASN A 5 -9.72 6.14 5.00
N VAL A 6 -10.73 5.87 4.17
CA VAL A 6 -12.06 6.46 4.25
C VAL A 6 -13.08 5.43 4.78
N THR A 7 -12.70 4.79 5.89
CA THR A 7 -13.56 3.84 6.60
C THR A 7 -14.33 4.53 7.73
N PRO A 8 -15.49 3.99 8.17
CA PRO A 8 -16.30 4.60 9.25
C PRO A 8 -15.52 4.92 10.51
N ASP A 9 -14.56 4.05 10.88
CA ASP A 9 -13.73 4.23 12.07
C ASP A 9 -12.71 5.37 11.96
N SER A 10 -12.45 5.84 10.73
CA SER A 10 -11.45 6.88 10.49
C SER A 10 -11.97 8.31 10.73
N PHE A 11 -13.32 8.52 10.72
CA PHE A 11 -13.92 9.86 10.76
C PHE A 11 -15.28 9.92 11.50
N SER A 12 -15.50 9.11 12.52
CA SER A 12 -16.78 8.69 13.09
C SER A 12 -17.71 9.76 13.73
N ASP A 13 -17.35 11.06 13.76
CA ASP A 13 -18.08 12.04 14.57
C ASP A 13 -18.92 13.09 13.79
N GLY A 14 -19.08 12.97 12.47
CA GLY A 14 -19.57 14.14 11.71
C GLY A 14 -20.60 13.91 10.59
N GLY A 15 -21.03 12.69 10.31
CA GLY A 15 -21.90 12.39 9.16
C GLY A 15 -21.19 12.46 7.80
N LYS A 16 -21.73 11.76 6.78
CA LYS A 16 -21.06 11.47 5.50
C LYS A 16 -20.44 12.68 4.78
N PHE A 17 -21.07 13.83 4.82
CA PHE A 17 -20.56 15.04 4.13
C PHE A 17 -19.34 15.65 4.84
N LEU A 18 -19.34 15.70 6.16
CA LEU A 18 -18.23 16.21 6.96
C LEU A 18 -17.04 15.26 6.88
N ASP A 19 -17.27 13.96 6.79
CA ASP A 19 -16.22 12.94 6.66
C ASP A 19 -15.47 13.09 5.32
N VAL A 20 -16.17 13.35 4.23
CA VAL A 20 -15.55 13.59 2.92
C VAL A 20 -14.72 14.88 2.93
N GLN A 21 -15.20 15.95 3.57
CA GLN A 21 -14.43 17.19 3.69
C GLN A 21 -13.16 16.99 4.55
N ARG A 22 -13.27 16.29 5.66
CA ARG A 22 -12.14 15.96 6.54
C ARG A 22 -11.11 15.08 5.81
N ALA A 23 -11.58 14.08 5.06
CA ALA A 23 -10.71 13.22 4.26
C ALA A 23 -9.96 14.02 3.19
N ALA A 24 -10.65 14.88 2.45
CA ALA A 24 -10.02 15.74 1.45
C ALA A 24 -9.03 16.74 2.07
N ALA A 25 -9.36 17.34 3.21
CA ALA A 25 -8.45 18.22 3.94
C ALA A 25 -7.22 17.47 4.46
N HIS A 26 -7.39 16.24 4.93
CA HIS A 26 -6.26 15.40 5.36
C HIS A 26 -5.36 15.02 4.18
N ALA A 27 -5.93 14.66 3.03
CA ALA A 27 -5.17 14.41 1.81
C ALA A 27 -4.32 15.61 1.39
N ARG A 28 -4.90 16.83 1.43
CA ARG A 28 -4.13 18.06 1.12
C ARG A 28 -3.02 18.32 2.13
N LYS A 29 -3.28 18.09 3.41
CA LYS A 29 -2.22 18.14 4.44
C LYS A 29 -1.08 17.19 4.15
N MET A 30 -1.37 15.96 3.71
CA MET A 30 -0.34 14.99 3.32
C MET A 30 0.43 15.46 2.08
N ALA A 31 -0.25 16.03 1.09
CA ALA A 31 0.39 16.60 -0.10
C ALA A 31 1.30 17.80 0.27
N ASP A 32 0.83 18.71 1.11
CA ASP A 32 1.60 19.85 1.62
C ASP A 32 2.83 19.37 2.44
N ALA A 33 2.69 18.29 3.20
CA ALA A 33 3.78 17.62 3.90
C ALA A 33 4.73 16.88 2.95
N GLY A 34 4.39 16.76 1.66
CA GLY A 34 5.21 16.25 0.59
C GLY A 34 4.94 14.81 0.19
N ALA A 35 3.72 14.33 0.33
CA ALA A 35 3.28 13.15 -0.38
C ALA A 35 3.11 13.46 -1.87
N ASP A 36 3.76 12.68 -2.73
CA ASP A 36 3.61 12.79 -4.18
C ASP A 36 2.36 12.07 -4.68
N ILE A 37 1.90 11.05 -3.95
CA ILE A 37 0.74 10.21 -4.27
C ILE A 37 -0.13 10.10 -3.02
N ILE A 38 -1.46 10.22 -3.18
CA ILE A 38 -2.44 9.95 -2.13
C ILE A 38 -3.16 8.64 -2.47
N ASP A 39 -3.06 7.64 -1.58
CA ASP A 39 -3.65 6.32 -1.78
C ASP A 39 -4.96 6.20 -0.98
N VAL A 40 -6.08 6.24 -1.69
CA VAL A 40 -7.43 6.31 -1.12
C VAL A 40 -8.03 4.90 -1.04
N GLY A 41 -8.33 4.42 0.17
CA GLY A 41 -8.94 3.11 0.40
C GLY A 41 -10.26 3.19 1.17
N GLY A 42 -11.32 2.55 0.64
CA GLY A 42 -12.66 2.49 1.24
C GLY A 42 -12.94 1.24 2.06
N GLU A 43 -12.09 0.23 1.94
CA GLU A 43 -12.17 -1.05 2.65
C GLU A 43 -10.94 -1.25 3.54
N SER A 44 -11.17 -1.75 4.76
CA SER A 44 -10.06 -2.10 5.66
C SER A 44 -9.44 -3.43 5.23
N THR A 45 -8.14 -3.43 5.00
CA THR A 45 -7.37 -4.64 4.68
C THR A 45 -6.63 -5.22 5.90
N ARG A 46 -6.98 -4.76 7.10
CA ARG A 46 -6.44 -5.31 8.37
C ARG A 46 -6.89 -6.76 8.55
N PRO A 47 -6.08 -7.60 9.22
CA PRO A 47 -6.48 -8.97 9.54
C PRO A 47 -7.85 -9.02 10.22
N GLY A 48 -8.74 -9.89 9.70
CA GLY A 48 -10.09 -10.07 10.25
C GLY A 48 -11.10 -8.98 9.93
N ALA A 49 -10.74 -7.95 9.14
CA ALA A 49 -11.70 -6.94 8.71
C ALA A 49 -12.81 -7.55 7.85
N ALA A 50 -14.04 -7.11 8.09
CA ALA A 50 -15.17 -7.50 7.23
C ALA A 50 -15.04 -6.87 5.83
N SER A 51 -15.33 -7.65 4.80
CA SER A 51 -15.43 -7.11 3.45
C SER A 51 -16.66 -6.21 3.31
N VAL A 52 -16.55 -5.18 2.48
CA VAL A 52 -17.67 -4.29 2.15
C VAL A 52 -18.12 -4.54 0.70
N SER A 53 -19.39 -4.23 0.40
CA SER A 53 -19.89 -4.31 -0.97
C SER A 53 -19.21 -3.29 -1.89
N GLU A 54 -19.24 -3.55 -3.20
CA GLU A 54 -18.74 -2.59 -4.20
C GLU A 54 -19.46 -1.24 -4.07
N GLU A 55 -20.76 -1.25 -3.86
CA GLU A 55 -21.56 -0.05 -3.70
C GLU A 55 -21.16 0.77 -2.46
N GLU A 56 -20.93 0.10 -1.34
CA GLU A 56 -20.51 0.76 -0.10
C GLU A 56 -19.11 1.34 -0.23
N GLU A 57 -18.17 0.63 -0.85
CA GLU A 57 -16.83 1.14 -1.10
C GLU A 57 -16.85 2.35 -2.03
N LEU A 58 -17.67 2.31 -3.09
CA LEU A 58 -17.88 3.46 -3.97
C LEU A 58 -18.42 4.69 -3.25
N GLN A 59 -19.41 4.51 -2.38
CA GLN A 59 -19.98 5.62 -1.59
C GLN A 59 -18.94 6.30 -0.70
N ARG A 60 -17.90 5.57 -0.27
CA ARG A 60 -16.81 6.09 0.55
C ARG A 60 -15.73 6.78 -0.30
N VAL A 61 -15.26 6.11 -1.35
CA VAL A 61 -14.08 6.50 -2.12
C VAL A 61 -14.38 7.61 -3.13
N LEU A 62 -15.46 7.47 -3.90
CA LEU A 62 -15.72 8.34 -5.06
C LEU A 62 -15.84 9.82 -4.71
N PRO A 63 -16.61 10.23 -3.67
CA PRO A 63 -16.73 11.65 -3.31
C PRO A 63 -15.42 12.28 -2.84
N VAL A 64 -14.47 11.47 -2.34
CA VAL A 64 -13.15 11.94 -1.94
C VAL A 64 -12.27 12.11 -3.16
N VAL A 65 -12.19 11.11 -4.05
CA VAL A 65 -11.39 11.17 -5.29
C VAL A 65 -11.77 12.39 -6.13
N GLU A 66 -13.07 12.66 -6.30
CA GLU A 66 -13.57 13.83 -7.05
C GLU A 66 -13.06 15.17 -6.49
N ARG A 67 -12.80 15.26 -5.17
CA ARG A 67 -12.28 16.48 -4.52
C ARG A 67 -10.77 16.63 -4.59
N LEU A 68 -10.06 15.60 -5.01
CA LEU A 68 -8.59 15.53 -5.08
C LEU A 68 -8.06 15.64 -6.51
N GLY A 69 -8.86 16.12 -7.47
CA GLY A 69 -8.53 16.11 -8.89
C GLY A 69 -7.25 16.85 -9.31
N ASP A 70 -6.69 17.67 -8.44
CA ASP A 70 -5.41 18.36 -8.59
C ASP A 70 -4.21 17.55 -8.05
N LEU A 71 -4.46 16.44 -7.33
CA LEU A 71 -3.45 15.58 -6.76
C LEU A 71 -3.30 14.29 -7.58
N LEU A 72 -2.13 13.63 -7.49
CA LEU A 72 -1.95 12.29 -8.02
C LEU A 72 -2.57 11.28 -7.05
N VAL A 73 -3.71 10.72 -7.45
CA VAL A 73 -4.50 9.80 -6.62
C VAL A 73 -4.29 8.36 -7.09
N SER A 74 -4.05 7.48 -6.11
CA SER A 74 -4.13 6.03 -6.20
C SER A 74 -5.42 5.58 -5.50
N VAL A 75 -6.11 4.57 -6.05
CA VAL A 75 -7.24 3.92 -5.39
C VAL A 75 -6.83 2.53 -4.91
N ASP A 76 -6.92 2.28 -3.59
CA ASP A 76 -6.65 0.98 -2.96
C ASP A 76 -7.93 0.13 -2.98
N THR A 77 -8.02 -0.76 -3.96
CA THR A 77 -9.20 -1.62 -4.16
C THR A 77 -8.88 -2.90 -4.94
N THR A 78 -9.60 -3.96 -4.65
CA THR A 78 -9.57 -5.23 -5.41
C THR A 78 -10.77 -5.39 -6.33
N LYS A 79 -11.68 -4.41 -6.38
CA LYS A 79 -12.94 -4.46 -7.15
C LYS A 79 -12.82 -3.62 -8.42
N ALA A 80 -12.97 -4.24 -9.58
CA ALA A 80 -12.85 -3.58 -10.88
C ALA A 80 -13.89 -2.46 -11.08
N GLY A 81 -15.10 -2.59 -10.53
CA GLY A 81 -16.11 -1.55 -10.62
C GLY A 81 -15.75 -0.29 -9.81
N VAL A 82 -15.13 -0.46 -8.63
CA VAL A 82 -14.60 0.67 -7.84
C VAL A 82 -13.47 1.35 -8.59
N ALA A 83 -12.50 0.56 -9.10
CA ALA A 83 -11.38 1.06 -9.86
C ALA A 83 -11.83 1.87 -11.10
N ALA A 84 -12.77 1.33 -11.89
CA ALA A 84 -13.28 1.98 -13.09
C ALA A 84 -13.87 3.38 -12.79
N LYS A 85 -14.70 3.46 -11.75
CA LYS A 85 -15.33 4.75 -11.35
C LYS A 85 -14.34 5.72 -10.74
N ALA A 86 -13.39 5.25 -9.92
CA ALA A 86 -12.34 6.09 -9.35
C ALA A 86 -11.40 6.64 -10.43
N LEU A 87 -11.02 5.83 -11.43
CA LEU A 87 -10.22 6.27 -12.57
C LEU A 87 -10.97 7.30 -13.43
N ALA A 88 -12.26 7.09 -13.68
CA ALA A 88 -13.10 8.06 -14.38
C ALA A 88 -13.24 9.39 -13.59
N ALA A 89 -13.21 9.34 -12.26
CA ALA A 89 -13.26 10.51 -11.37
C ALA A 89 -11.91 11.22 -11.20
N GLY A 90 -10.81 10.69 -11.76
CA GLY A 90 -9.51 11.36 -11.77
C GLY A 90 -8.36 10.62 -11.10
N ALA A 91 -8.59 9.47 -10.47
CA ALA A 91 -7.49 8.60 -10.04
C ALA A 91 -6.62 8.19 -11.23
N ARG A 92 -5.34 7.94 -10.98
CA ARG A 92 -4.35 7.59 -12.02
C ARG A 92 -3.66 6.26 -11.77
N ILE A 93 -3.80 5.71 -10.58
CA ILE A 93 -3.17 4.47 -10.15
C ILE A 93 -4.22 3.60 -9.47
N VAL A 94 -4.16 2.30 -9.70
CA VAL A 94 -4.87 1.28 -8.92
C VAL A 94 -3.85 0.54 -8.07
N ASN A 95 -4.08 0.50 -6.75
CA ASN A 95 -3.31 -0.31 -5.82
C ASN A 95 -4.13 -1.57 -5.51
N ASP A 96 -3.80 -2.69 -6.18
CA ASP A 96 -4.52 -3.95 -6.01
C ASP A 96 -3.73 -4.93 -5.16
N ILE A 97 -4.14 -5.05 -3.89
CA ILE A 97 -3.52 -5.97 -2.93
C ILE A 97 -3.68 -7.45 -3.30
N SER A 98 -4.56 -7.76 -4.25
CA SER A 98 -4.75 -9.13 -4.75
C SER A 98 -3.86 -9.46 -5.95
N ALA A 99 -3.19 -8.48 -6.55
CA ALA A 99 -2.44 -8.63 -7.80
C ALA A 99 -3.29 -9.24 -8.91
N LEU A 100 -4.47 -8.69 -9.18
CA LEU A 100 -5.41 -9.11 -10.22
C LEU A 100 -6.03 -10.50 -10.01
N ARG A 101 -6.07 -11.01 -8.77
CA ARG A 101 -6.62 -12.35 -8.50
C ARG A 101 -8.09 -12.34 -8.13
N PHE A 102 -8.59 -11.26 -7.49
CA PHE A 102 -9.94 -11.26 -6.92
C PHE A 102 -11.00 -10.83 -7.94
N ASP A 103 -10.69 -9.87 -8.81
CA ASP A 103 -11.59 -9.50 -9.91
C ASP A 103 -10.86 -9.60 -11.27
N PRO A 104 -11.17 -10.57 -12.11
CA PRO A 104 -10.51 -10.77 -13.40
C PRO A 104 -10.71 -9.60 -14.38
N ARG A 105 -11.70 -8.73 -14.17
CA ARG A 105 -11.96 -7.55 -14.99
C ARG A 105 -11.00 -6.41 -14.70
N MET A 106 -10.32 -6.44 -13.54
CA MET A 106 -9.43 -5.35 -13.09
C MET A 106 -8.35 -5.01 -14.11
N VAL A 107 -7.74 -6.02 -14.71
CA VAL A 107 -6.67 -5.82 -15.71
C VAL A 107 -7.16 -5.04 -16.93
N ASP A 108 -8.38 -5.33 -17.40
CA ASP A 108 -8.96 -4.63 -18.55
C ASP A 108 -9.29 -3.18 -18.20
N VAL A 109 -9.84 -2.93 -17.01
CA VAL A 109 -10.13 -1.59 -16.49
C VAL A 109 -8.87 -0.73 -16.43
N VAL A 110 -7.78 -1.25 -15.87
CA VAL A 110 -6.50 -0.53 -15.75
C VAL A 110 -5.90 -0.25 -17.13
N ARG A 111 -5.92 -1.27 -18.02
CA ARG A 111 -5.42 -1.13 -19.41
C ARG A 111 -6.19 -0.05 -20.17
N ASP A 112 -7.51 -0.12 -20.18
CA ASP A 112 -8.36 0.75 -21.00
C ASP A 112 -8.31 2.21 -20.50
N ALA A 113 -8.08 2.42 -19.20
CA ALA A 113 -7.84 3.73 -18.62
C ALA A 113 -6.39 4.25 -18.82
N GLY A 114 -5.46 3.40 -19.25
CA GLY A 114 -4.04 3.74 -19.32
C GLY A 114 -3.41 4.04 -17.95
N ALA A 115 -3.97 3.50 -16.87
CA ALA A 115 -3.59 3.79 -15.50
C ALA A 115 -2.33 3.02 -15.07
N GLY A 116 -1.69 3.49 -13.98
CA GLY A 116 -0.67 2.73 -13.26
C GLY A 116 -1.30 1.63 -12.40
N LEU A 117 -0.55 0.57 -12.14
CA LEU A 117 -0.99 -0.58 -11.35
C LEU A 117 0.07 -0.98 -10.34
N VAL A 118 -0.33 -1.14 -9.07
CA VAL A 118 0.49 -1.80 -8.06
C VAL A 118 0.01 -3.24 -7.90
N LEU A 119 0.91 -4.20 -8.06
CA LEU A 119 0.70 -5.62 -7.84
C LEU A 119 1.31 -6.01 -6.50
N MET A 120 0.48 -6.34 -5.50
CA MET A 120 0.96 -6.73 -4.18
C MET A 120 0.84 -8.23 -3.94
N HIS A 121 1.86 -8.83 -3.31
CA HIS A 121 1.79 -10.21 -2.85
C HIS A 121 1.06 -10.34 -1.51
N MET A 122 0.09 -11.23 -1.47
CA MET A 122 -0.58 -11.67 -0.24
C MET A 122 -0.86 -13.18 -0.32
N GLN A 123 -0.57 -13.91 0.77
CA GLN A 123 -1.02 -15.29 0.94
C GLN A 123 -2.44 -15.28 1.52
N GLY A 124 -3.36 -16.07 0.94
CA GLY A 124 -4.77 -16.10 1.38
C GLY A 124 -5.56 -14.83 1.04
N THR A 125 -6.42 -14.42 1.96
CA THR A 125 -7.26 -13.21 1.90
C THR A 125 -7.02 -12.36 3.16
N PRO A 126 -7.44 -11.08 3.21
CA PRO A 126 -7.32 -10.28 4.43
C PRO A 126 -7.91 -10.94 5.69
N GLN A 127 -8.96 -11.75 5.53
CA GLN A 127 -9.59 -12.46 6.64
C GLN A 127 -8.73 -13.62 7.15
N THR A 128 -8.07 -14.38 6.27
CA THR A 128 -7.40 -15.66 6.61
C THR A 128 -5.87 -15.58 6.56
N MET A 129 -5.31 -14.53 6.02
CA MET A 129 -3.87 -14.42 5.73
C MET A 129 -2.93 -14.62 6.94
N GLN A 130 -3.43 -14.42 8.16
CA GLN A 130 -2.62 -14.54 9.39
C GLN A 130 -2.86 -15.85 10.17
N GLU A 131 -3.70 -16.76 9.69
CA GLU A 131 -4.02 -17.99 10.42
C GLU A 131 -2.82 -18.94 10.50
N ALA A 132 -2.10 -19.14 9.40
CA ALA A 132 -0.90 -19.99 9.37
C ALA A 132 0.00 -19.67 8.16
N PRO A 133 0.59 -18.45 8.08
CA PRO A 133 1.44 -18.11 6.94
C PRO A 133 2.71 -18.97 6.93
N HIS A 134 2.92 -19.69 5.83
CA HIS A 134 4.04 -20.60 5.65
C HIS A 134 4.72 -20.41 4.31
N TYR A 135 6.05 -20.40 4.29
CA TYR A 135 6.93 -20.33 3.12
C TYR A 135 8.17 -21.17 3.37
N ASP A 136 8.67 -21.84 2.35
CA ASP A 136 10.00 -22.48 2.39
C ASP A 136 11.11 -21.41 2.23
N ASP A 137 10.98 -20.53 1.25
CA ASP A 137 11.76 -19.27 1.11
C ASP A 137 10.81 -18.15 0.71
N VAL A 138 10.42 -17.31 1.67
CA VAL A 138 9.46 -16.23 1.47
C VAL A 138 9.88 -15.26 0.38
N VAL A 139 11.18 -14.98 0.22
CA VAL A 139 11.67 -14.03 -0.79
C VAL A 139 11.57 -14.63 -2.19
N ALA A 140 12.02 -15.88 -2.36
CA ALA A 140 11.94 -16.58 -3.64
C ALA A 140 10.49 -16.77 -4.09
N GLU A 141 9.59 -17.16 -3.18
CA GLU A 141 8.18 -17.39 -3.49
C GLU A 141 7.44 -16.08 -3.81
N VAL A 142 7.65 -15.01 -3.04
CA VAL A 142 7.08 -13.68 -3.32
C VAL A 142 7.60 -13.14 -4.66
N ARG A 143 8.88 -13.29 -4.93
CA ARG A 143 9.49 -12.89 -6.21
C ARG A 143 8.88 -13.64 -7.39
N SER A 144 8.76 -14.98 -7.26
CA SER A 144 8.16 -15.82 -8.31
C SER A 144 6.71 -15.42 -8.57
N PHE A 145 5.91 -15.25 -7.52
CA PHE A 145 4.53 -14.79 -7.61
C PHE A 145 4.42 -13.45 -8.35
N LEU A 146 5.21 -12.44 -7.94
CA LEU A 146 5.16 -11.13 -8.58
C LEU A 146 5.61 -11.19 -10.05
N ALA A 147 6.62 -12.02 -10.38
CA ALA A 147 7.04 -12.25 -11.76
C ALA A 147 5.90 -12.82 -12.62
N GLU A 148 5.18 -13.82 -12.11
CA GLU A 148 4.01 -14.41 -12.79
C GLU A 148 2.89 -13.37 -12.99
N ARG A 149 2.65 -12.52 -11.98
CA ARG A 149 1.61 -11.48 -12.09
C ARG A 149 1.99 -10.37 -13.06
N ILE A 150 3.26 -10.00 -13.17
CA ILE A 150 3.77 -9.09 -14.20
C ILE A 150 3.51 -9.69 -15.59
N VAL A 151 3.94 -10.94 -15.81
CA VAL A 151 3.75 -11.63 -17.10
C VAL A 151 2.25 -11.72 -17.46
N PHE A 152 1.41 -12.03 -16.48
CA PHE A 152 -0.05 -12.04 -16.70
C PHE A 152 -0.55 -10.66 -17.13
N ALA A 153 -0.19 -9.59 -16.43
CA ALA A 153 -0.62 -8.24 -16.75
C ALA A 153 -0.14 -7.80 -18.16
N GLU A 154 1.11 -8.10 -18.50
CA GLU A 154 1.67 -7.83 -19.84
C GLU A 154 0.94 -8.62 -20.94
N SER A 155 0.60 -9.89 -20.70
CA SER A 155 -0.17 -10.71 -21.65
C SER A 155 -1.57 -10.17 -21.92
N ARG A 156 -2.10 -9.35 -20.99
CA ARG A 156 -3.40 -8.67 -21.13
C ARG A 156 -3.27 -7.26 -21.71
N GLY A 157 -2.06 -6.86 -22.12
CA GLY A 157 -1.78 -5.60 -22.83
C GLY A 157 -1.35 -4.42 -21.95
N LEU A 158 -1.09 -4.63 -20.66
CA LEU A 158 -0.44 -3.62 -19.83
C LEU A 158 1.04 -3.52 -20.18
N LYS A 159 1.59 -2.31 -20.15
CA LYS A 159 3.02 -2.10 -20.32
C LYS A 159 3.73 -2.27 -18.99
N LYS A 160 4.91 -2.87 -18.96
CA LYS A 160 5.73 -3.01 -17.75
C LYS A 160 5.99 -1.67 -17.04
N THR A 161 6.07 -0.57 -17.81
CA THR A 161 6.23 0.79 -17.29
C THR A 161 5.02 1.33 -16.51
N GLN A 162 3.88 0.66 -16.59
CA GLN A 162 2.67 0.99 -15.80
C GLN A 162 2.62 0.21 -14.49
N ILE A 163 3.50 -0.77 -14.27
CA ILE A 163 3.43 -1.73 -13.16
C ILE A 163 4.48 -1.38 -12.11
N ALA A 164 4.03 -1.26 -10.86
CA ALA A 164 4.87 -1.32 -9.67
C ALA A 164 4.57 -2.61 -8.90
N VAL A 165 5.54 -3.09 -8.10
CA VAL A 165 5.39 -4.32 -7.31
C VAL A 165 5.55 -4.03 -5.83
N ASP A 166 4.75 -4.71 -4.98
CA ASP A 166 4.84 -4.64 -3.52
C ASP A 166 5.00 -6.05 -2.94
N PRO A 167 6.04 -6.34 -2.16
CA PRO A 167 6.22 -7.63 -1.50
C PRO A 167 5.15 -7.95 -0.47
N GLY A 168 4.28 -6.98 -0.10
CA GLY A 168 3.19 -7.17 0.83
C GLY A 168 3.66 -7.44 2.25
N ILE A 169 4.56 -6.61 2.78
CA ILE A 169 5.00 -6.68 4.18
C ILE A 169 3.78 -6.67 5.10
N GLY A 170 3.65 -7.66 6.00
CA GLY A 170 2.54 -7.77 6.94
C GLY A 170 1.27 -8.46 6.39
N PHE A 171 1.25 -8.85 5.11
CA PHE A 171 0.14 -9.56 4.48
C PHE A 171 0.46 -11.05 4.31
N GLY A 172 -0.12 -11.90 5.17
CA GLY A 172 0.13 -13.35 5.15
C GLY A 172 1.59 -13.68 5.44
N LYS A 173 2.19 -13.05 6.45
CA LYS A 173 3.62 -13.20 6.79
C LYS A 173 3.85 -13.12 8.28
N THR A 174 4.75 -13.95 8.80
CA THR A 174 5.25 -13.86 10.18
C THR A 174 6.17 -12.65 10.35
N MET A 175 6.61 -12.38 11.58
CA MET A 175 7.63 -11.36 11.84
C MET A 175 8.92 -11.66 11.07
N GLU A 176 9.38 -12.89 11.14
CA GLU A 176 10.60 -13.38 10.49
C GLU A 176 10.52 -13.23 8.97
N HIS A 177 9.39 -13.61 8.36
CA HIS A 177 9.15 -13.43 6.93
C HIS A 177 9.24 -11.95 6.50
N ASN A 178 8.68 -11.04 7.31
CA ASN A 178 8.77 -9.61 7.01
C ASN A 178 10.21 -9.08 7.08
N LEU A 179 10.98 -9.53 8.07
CA LEU A 179 12.39 -9.16 8.20
C LEU A 179 13.26 -9.73 7.07
N GLN A 180 13.01 -10.98 6.65
CA GLN A 180 13.71 -11.60 5.51
C GLN A 180 13.42 -10.84 4.21
N LEU A 181 12.17 -10.47 3.95
CA LEU A 181 11.81 -9.66 2.78
C LEU A 181 12.49 -8.29 2.80
N LEU A 182 12.51 -7.61 3.95
CA LEU A 182 13.19 -6.32 4.09
C LEU A 182 14.70 -6.45 3.90
N ALA A 183 15.31 -7.53 4.37
CA ALA A 183 16.75 -7.78 4.22
C ALA A 183 17.16 -8.02 2.75
N ARG A 184 16.27 -8.56 1.91
CA ARG A 184 16.53 -9.02 0.54
C ARG A 184 15.60 -8.30 -0.48
N LEU A 185 15.29 -7.01 -0.26
CA LEU A 185 14.43 -6.21 -1.16
C LEU A 185 15.00 -6.07 -2.57
N ASP A 186 16.31 -6.07 -2.71
CA ASP A 186 17.02 -6.01 -3.97
C ASP A 186 16.66 -7.19 -4.91
N GLU A 187 16.39 -8.38 -4.35
CA GLU A 187 15.92 -9.53 -5.13
C GLU A 187 14.52 -9.28 -5.73
N ILE A 188 13.63 -8.62 -5.01
CA ILE A 188 12.32 -8.21 -5.53
C ILE A 188 12.50 -7.07 -6.56
N GLY A 189 13.36 -6.10 -6.27
CA GLY A 189 13.71 -5.02 -7.19
C GLY A 189 14.30 -5.50 -8.51
N SER A 190 14.94 -6.69 -8.53
CA SER A 190 15.48 -7.31 -9.75
C SER A 190 14.42 -7.67 -10.80
N LEU A 191 13.13 -7.64 -10.46
CA LEU A 191 12.02 -7.83 -11.40
C LEU A 191 11.93 -6.71 -12.45
N GLY A 192 12.61 -5.57 -12.22
CA GLY A 192 12.69 -4.45 -13.16
C GLY A 192 11.40 -3.63 -13.26
N CYS A 193 10.56 -3.69 -12.22
CA CYS A 193 9.46 -2.77 -11.98
C CYS A 193 9.80 -1.88 -10.77
N PRO A 194 9.25 -0.65 -10.66
CA PRO A 194 9.35 0.14 -9.45
C PRO A 194 8.88 -0.64 -8.23
N LEU A 195 9.67 -0.64 -7.16
CA LEU A 195 9.35 -1.31 -5.91
C LEU A 195 8.60 -0.35 -4.99
N LEU A 196 7.42 -0.77 -4.52
CA LEU A 196 6.66 -0.11 -3.47
C LEU A 196 6.78 -0.90 -2.18
N VAL A 197 7.00 -0.22 -1.06
CA VAL A 197 7.09 -0.85 0.27
C VAL A 197 6.25 -0.09 1.29
N GLY A 198 5.35 -0.81 1.97
CA GLY A 198 4.53 -0.30 3.05
C GLY A 198 4.85 -0.97 4.38
N THR A 199 5.62 -0.33 5.26
CA THR A 199 5.93 -0.83 6.61
C THR A 199 5.23 -0.05 7.72
N SER A 200 4.67 1.11 7.38
CA SER A 200 4.19 2.11 8.33
C SER A 200 3.19 1.54 9.33
N ARG A 201 3.51 1.68 10.62
CA ARG A 201 2.70 1.28 11.77
C ARG A 201 2.36 -0.21 11.85
N LYS A 202 3.07 -1.09 11.10
CA LYS A 202 2.77 -2.53 11.07
C LYS A 202 3.19 -3.25 12.35
N SER A 203 2.44 -4.30 12.69
CA SER A 203 2.55 -5.02 13.98
C SER A 203 3.90 -5.68 14.21
N PHE A 204 4.60 -6.12 13.15
CA PHE A 204 5.93 -6.73 13.28
C PHE A 204 6.94 -5.75 13.90
N ILE A 205 6.83 -4.44 13.61
CA ILE A 205 7.68 -3.40 14.21
C ILE A 205 7.49 -3.39 15.73
N GLY A 206 6.22 -3.39 16.19
CA GLY A 206 5.93 -3.43 17.61
C GLY A 206 6.45 -4.69 18.30
N ARG A 207 6.46 -5.83 17.60
CA ARG A 207 7.05 -7.08 18.13
C ARG A 207 8.55 -7.01 18.27
N VAL A 208 9.25 -6.43 17.27
CA VAL A 208 10.71 -6.23 17.32
C VAL A 208 11.11 -5.23 18.41
N LEU A 209 10.32 -4.18 18.62
CA LEU A 209 10.60 -3.13 19.61
C LEU A 209 10.10 -3.46 21.02
N ALA A 210 9.37 -4.58 21.22
CA ALA A 210 8.84 -4.98 22.51
C ALA A 210 9.96 -5.13 23.55
N ARG A 211 9.83 -4.44 24.69
CA ARG A 211 10.76 -4.54 25.82
C ARG A 211 10.41 -5.77 26.67
N PRO A 212 11.39 -6.42 27.31
CA PRO A 212 11.11 -7.49 28.25
C PRO A 212 10.14 -7.03 29.34
N GLY A 213 9.02 -7.75 29.52
CA GLY A 213 7.98 -7.42 30.50
C GLY A 213 6.94 -6.38 30.06
N ALA A 214 7.06 -5.80 28.88
CA ALA A 214 6.00 -4.96 28.30
C ALA A 214 4.88 -5.84 27.72
N VAL A 215 3.65 -5.29 27.68
CA VAL A 215 2.55 -5.93 26.95
C VAL A 215 2.95 -6.08 25.49
N PRO A 216 2.80 -7.27 24.87
CA PRO A 216 3.17 -7.46 23.48
C PRO A 216 2.39 -6.53 22.57
N GLY A 217 3.11 -5.66 21.85
CA GLY A 217 2.55 -4.71 20.91
C GLY A 217 2.48 -3.30 21.49
N CYS A 218 3.50 -2.48 21.21
CA CYS A 218 3.37 -1.04 21.39
C CYS A 218 2.24 -0.52 20.46
N ASP A 219 1.55 0.52 20.89
CA ASP A 219 0.52 1.19 20.11
C ASP A 219 1.06 1.64 18.74
N ALA A 220 0.16 1.84 17.78
CA ALA A 220 0.56 2.22 16.42
C ALA A 220 1.44 3.49 16.40
N ASP A 221 1.17 4.43 17.30
CA ASP A 221 1.93 5.70 17.43
C ASP A 221 3.34 5.49 18.00
N GLU A 222 3.55 4.47 18.84
CA GLU A 222 4.88 4.11 19.36
C GLU A 222 5.79 3.44 18.31
N ARG A 223 5.25 3.10 17.12
CA ARG A 223 5.99 2.46 16.02
C ARG A 223 6.65 3.46 15.06
N LEU A 224 6.57 4.76 15.32
CA LEU A 224 7.09 5.80 14.42
C LEU A 224 8.59 5.58 14.11
N TRP A 225 9.42 5.40 15.13
CA TRP A 225 10.87 5.21 14.95
C TRP A 225 11.22 3.89 14.25
N GLY A 226 10.48 2.82 14.51
CA GLY A 226 10.64 1.57 13.80
C GLY A 226 10.18 1.69 12.34
N THR A 227 9.13 2.46 12.07
CA THR A 227 8.71 2.81 10.71
C THR A 227 9.82 3.59 10.01
N ALA A 228 10.39 4.62 10.66
CA ALA A 228 11.49 5.42 10.11
C ALA A 228 12.71 4.56 9.76
N ALA A 229 13.10 3.65 10.66
CA ALA A 229 14.22 2.72 10.42
C ALA A 229 13.96 1.81 9.20
N THR A 230 12.76 1.24 9.09
CA THR A 230 12.41 0.35 7.96
C THR A 230 12.23 1.10 6.65
N VAL A 231 11.75 2.36 6.67
CA VAL A 231 11.68 3.25 5.51
C VAL A 231 13.09 3.62 5.04
N ALA A 232 13.97 4.02 5.96
CA ALA A 232 15.36 4.33 5.63
C ALA A 232 16.06 3.14 4.97
N TRP A 233 15.89 1.95 5.54
CA TRP A 233 16.41 0.71 5.00
C TRP A 233 15.88 0.42 3.59
N ALA A 234 14.57 0.49 3.38
CA ALA A 234 13.94 0.23 2.09
C ALA A 234 14.43 1.20 1.01
N VAL A 235 14.54 2.50 1.31
CA VAL A 235 15.05 3.52 0.37
C VAL A 235 16.52 3.29 0.05
N ALA A 236 17.33 2.90 1.04
CA ALA A 236 18.73 2.55 0.81
C ALA A 236 18.87 1.36 -0.16
N GLN A 237 17.94 0.41 -0.12
CA GLN A 237 17.86 -0.76 -1.00
C GLN A 237 17.20 -0.48 -2.37
N GLY A 238 16.85 0.78 -2.69
CA GLY A 238 16.35 1.15 -4.00
C GLY A 238 14.83 1.12 -4.16
N THR A 239 14.07 1.09 -3.06
CA THR A 239 12.61 1.27 -3.10
C THR A 239 12.26 2.60 -3.78
N ALA A 240 11.34 2.54 -4.75
CA ALA A 240 10.89 3.70 -5.52
C ALA A 240 9.75 4.45 -4.83
N VAL A 241 8.89 3.74 -4.09
CA VAL A 241 7.73 4.31 -3.40
C VAL A 241 7.63 3.74 -1.98
N VAL A 242 7.57 4.60 -0.98
CA VAL A 242 7.23 4.21 0.39
C VAL A 242 5.79 4.63 0.69
N ARG A 243 4.97 3.69 1.20
CA ARG A 243 3.56 3.91 1.55
C ARG A 243 3.44 4.08 3.07
N VAL A 244 3.06 5.29 3.51
CA VAL A 244 3.17 5.72 4.90
C VAL A 244 1.96 6.51 5.40
N HIS A 245 1.73 6.49 6.74
CA HIS A 245 0.74 7.33 7.42
C HIS A 245 1.35 8.68 7.85
N ASP A 246 2.59 8.66 8.34
CA ASP A 246 3.29 9.80 8.93
C ASP A 246 4.17 10.45 7.83
N VAL A 247 3.52 11.20 6.93
CA VAL A 247 4.14 11.69 5.69
C VAL A 247 5.28 12.66 5.97
N ALA A 248 5.09 13.64 6.86
CA ALA A 248 6.10 14.67 7.13
C ALA A 248 7.41 14.06 7.64
N GLU A 249 7.30 13.17 8.63
CA GLU A 249 8.43 12.51 9.25
C GLU A 249 9.15 11.57 8.29
N MET A 250 8.37 10.79 7.53
CA MET A 250 8.95 9.83 6.57
C MET A 250 9.55 10.52 5.35
N ARG A 251 9.03 11.68 4.95
CA ARG A 251 9.69 12.49 3.92
C ARG A 251 11.09 12.94 4.33
N ASP A 252 11.25 13.40 5.57
CA ASP A 252 12.57 13.81 6.08
C ASP A 252 13.54 12.61 6.11
N VAL A 253 13.06 11.42 6.49
CA VAL A 253 13.83 10.18 6.43
C VAL A 253 14.28 9.90 5.00
N VAL A 254 13.36 9.93 4.03
CA VAL A 254 13.65 9.68 2.61
C VAL A 254 14.71 10.67 2.11
N ARG A 255 14.51 11.97 2.32
CA ARG A 255 15.44 13.02 1.90
C ARG A 255 16.85 12.82 2.48
N MET A 256 16.93 12.42 3.76
CA MET A 256 18.22 12.17 4.39
C MET A 256 18.94 10.99 3.77
N VAL A 257 18.23 9.88 3.52
CA VAL A 257 18.82 8.70 2.87
C VAL A 257 19.25 9.00 1.44
N GLU A 258 18.45 9.74 0.67
CA GLU A 258 18.79 10.18 -0.69
C GLU A 258 20.04 11.06 -0.71
N ALA A 259 20.15 12.01 0.21
CA ALA A 259 21.33 12.85 0.33
C ALA A 259 22.60 12.03 0.61
N VAL A 260 22.51 11.01 1.48
CA VAL A 260 23.64 10.08 1.74
C VAL A 260 23.98 9.25 0.50
N LYS A 261 22.98 8.78 -0.26
CA LYS A 261 23.21 8.02 -1.52
C LYS A 261 23.89 8.87 -2.59
N GLN A 262 23.53 10.15 -2.70
CA GLN A 262 24.12 11.09 -3.67
C GLN A 262 25.55 11.52 -3.31
N ALA A 263 25.97 11.34 -2.07
CA ALA A 263 27.33 11.65 -1.60
C ALA A 263 28.37 10.55 -1.91
N ARG A 264 27.93 9.43 -2.51
CA ARG A 264 28.80 8.33 -2.96
C ARG A 264 29.30 8.57 -4.38
#